data_f49f86c80dc3f07094b0ff7dbbb3beea
#
_entry.id   f49f86c80dc3f07094b0ff7dbbb3beea
#
_cell.length_a   1.000
_cell.length_b   1.000
_cell.length_c   1.000
_cell.angle_alpha   90.00
_cell.angle_beta   90.00
_cell.angle_gamma   90.00
#
_symmetry.space_group_name_H-M   'P 1'
#
loop_
_entity.id
_entity.type
_entity.pdbx_description
1 polymer ?
#
loop_
_entity_poly.entity_id
_entity_poly.type
_entity_poly.pdbx_seq_one_letter_code
_entity_poly.pdbx_strand_id
1 'polypeptide(L)' 'SDLRVDHDLTQRKVADYLNMNLEVYRRYEKGLREIPVWALVKLAELYHTSTDYLLGRTDNPSPPRA' A
#
# COMPACT_ATOMS: atom_id res chain seq x y z
N SER A 1 -1.07 2.63 8.97
CA SER A 1 -1.82 1.68 8.17
C SER A 1 -1.72 0.28 8.73
N ASP A 2 -2.85 -0.39 8.85
CA ASP A 2 -2.94 -1.70 9.51
C ASP A 2 -2.10 -2.75 8.79
N LEU A 3 -2.14 -2.78 7.47
CA LEU A 3 -1.37 -3.75 6.69
C LEU A 3 0.14 -3.60 6.91
N ARG A 4 0.60 -2.37 6.99
CA ARG A 4 2.02 -2.10 7.23
C ARG A 4 2.43 -2.63 8.60
N VAL A 5 1.62 -2.37 9.61
CA VAL A 5 1.87 -2.82 10.98
C VAL A 5 1.82 -4.35 11.05
N ASP A 6 0.83 -4.96 10.40
CA ASP A 6 0.68 -6.42 10.39
C ASP A 6 1.88 -7.12 9.76
N HIS A 7 2.57 -6.46 8.83
CA HIS A 7 3.76 -7.01 8.17
C HIS A 7 5.06 -6.53 8.81
N ASP A 8 4.98 -5.87 9.98
CA ASP A 8 6.16 -5.40 10.72
C ASP A 8 7.02 -4.42 9.91
N LEU A 9 6.38 -3.60 9.09
CA LEU A 9 7.09 -2.67 8.24
C LEU A 9 6.98 -1.24 8.76
N THR A 10 8.09 -0.52 8.76
CA THR A 10 8.09 0.90 9.09
C THR A 10 7.70 1.70 7.86
N GLN A 11 7.25 2.96 8.10
CA GLN A 11 6.96 3.87 6.99
C GLN A 11 8.18 4.07 6.10
N ARG A 12 9.38 4.15 6.69
CA ARG A 12 10.61 4.30 5.92
C ARG A 12 10.88 3.10 5.02
N LYS A 13 10.68 1.89 5.53
CA LYS A 13 10.90 0.69 4.72
C LYS A 13 9.97 0.64 3.52
N VAL A 14 8.71 1.00 3.71
CA VAL A 14 7.76 1.00 2.61
C VAL A 14 8.07 2.12 1.62
N ALA A 15 8.43 3.31 2.10
CA ALA A 15 8.83 4.41 1.23
C ALA A 15 10.05 4.02 0.39
N ASP A 16 11.03 3.35 1.01
CA ASP A 16 12.22 2.87 0.30
C ASP A 16 11.85 1.83 -0.75
N TYR A 17 10.94 0.92 -0.42
CA TYR A 17 10.45 -0.08 -1.37
C TYR A 17 9.81 0.59 -2.59
N LEU A 18 9.08 1.67 -2.38
CA LEU A 18 8.42 2.42 -3.45
C LEU A 18 9.38 3.41 -4.13
N ASN A 19 10.61 3.51 -3.65
CA ASN A 19 11.59 4.49 -4.13
C ASN A 19 11.03 5.91 -4.03
N MET A 20 10.46 6.22 -2.88
CA MET A 20 9.69 7.43 -2.64
C MET A 20 10.19 8.14 -1.39
N ASN A 21 10.08 9.47 -1.38
CA ASN A 21 10.42 10.26 -0.21
C ASN A 21 9.48 9.92 0.96
N LEU A 22 10.03 9.83 2.17
CA LEU A 22 9.26 9.45 3.35
C LEU A 22 8.07 10.39 3.61
N GLU A 23 8.27 11.70 3.42
CA GLU A 23 7.19 12.67 3.64
C GLU A 23 6.07 12.50 2.62
N VAL A 24 6.43 12.20 1.37
CA VAL A 24 5.45 11.92 0.32
C VAL A 24 4.67 10.65 0.66
N TYR A 25 5.37 9.60 1.09
CA TYR A 25 4.71 8.36 1.47
C TYR A 25 3.75 8.58 2.66
N ARG A 26 4.17 9.35 3.66
CA ARG A 26 3.31 9.65 4.82
C ARG A 26 2.01 10.32 4.38
N ARG A 27 2.07 11.21 3.40
CA ARG A 27 0.88 11.85 2.84
C ARG A 27 -0.04 10.83 2.21
N TYR A 28 0.52 9.92 1.41
CA TYR A 28 -0.26 8.89 0.76
C TYR A 28 -0.86 7.90 1.76
N GLU A 29 -0.16 7.60 2.85
CA GLU A 29 -0.70 6.71 3.87
C GLU A 29 -1.97 7.28 4.51
N LYS A 30 -2.09 8.60 4.57
CA LYS A 30 -3.28 9.26 5.08
C LYS A 30 -4.43 9.28 4.07
N GLY A 31 -4.12 9.27 2.76
CA GLY A 31 -5.14 9.30 1.72
C GLY A 31 -4.71 8.48 0.52
N LEU A 32 -5.00 7.18 0.55
CA LEU A 32 -4.56 6.26 -0.51
C LEU A 32 -5.13 6.60 -1.89
N ARG A 33 -6.24 7.34 -1.95
CA ARG A 33 -6.85 7.71 -3.23
C ARG A 33 -5.98 8.63 -4.07
N GLU A 34 -5.04 9.32 -3.44
CA GLU A 34 -4.13 10.25 -4.13
C GLU A 34 -2.85 9.58 -4.61
N ILE A 35 -2.62 8.34 -4.22
CA ILE A 35 -1.40 7.63 -4.57
C ILE A 35 -1.41 7.27 -6.06
N PRO A 36 -0.26 7.39 -6.76
CA PRO A 36 -0.20 6.97 -8.16
C PRO A 36 -0.51 5.48 -8.32
N VAL A 37 -1.10 5.12 -9.44
CA VAL A 37 -1.50 3.73 -9.71
C VAL A 37 -0.31 2.77 -9.56
N TRP A 38 0.86 3.14 -10.10
CA TRP A 38 2.04 2.28 -10.03
C TRP A 38 2.45 1.97 -8.59
N ALA A 39 2.32 2.97 -7.70
CA ALA A 39 2.66 2.78 -6.29
C ALA A 39 1.62 1.93 -5.58
N LEU A 40 0.35 2.11 -5.92
CA LEU A 40 -0.74 1.31 -5.38
C LEU A 40 -0.58 -0.17 -5.76
N VAL A 41 -0.23 -0.44 -7.01
CA VAL A 41 0.02 -1.80 -7.47
C VAL A 41 1.20 -2.42 -6.72
N LYS A 42 2.27 -1.68 -6.52
CA LYS A 42 3.43 -2.17 -5.77
C LYS A 42 3.08 -2.47 -4.31
N LEU A 43 2.24 -1.63 -3.69
CA LEU A 43 1.77 -1.90 -2.33
C LEU A 43 0.93 -3.18 -2.27
N ALA A 44 0.06 -3.38 -3.25
CA ALA A 44 -0.74 -4.59 -3.33
C ALA A 44 0.15 -5.83 -3.44
N GLU A 45 1.21 -5.77 -4.23
CA GLU A 45 2.17 -6.86 -4.36
C GLU A 45 2.93 -7.09 -3.04
N LEU A 46 3.37 -6.00 -2.40
CA LEU A 46 4.11 -6.08 -1.15
C LEU A 46 3.29 -6.75 -0.05
N TYR A 47 2.02 -6.40 0.05
CA TYR A 47 1.13 -6.92 1.07
C TYR A 47 0.36 -8.16 0.62
N HIS A 48 0.61 -8.64 -0.58
CA HIS A 48 -0.04 -9.81 -1.17
C HIS A 48 -1.56 -9.68 -1.11
N THR A 49 -2.08 -8.57 -1.60
CA THR A 49 -3.50 -8.26 -1.60
C THR A 49 -3.89 -7.57 -2.91
N SER A 50 -5.14 -7.12 -3.02
CA SER A 50 -5.61 -6.41 -4.21
C SER A 50 -5.60 -4.91 -3.99
N THR A 51 -5.55 -4.15 -5.09
CA THR A 51 -5.71 -2.71 -5.03
C THR A 51 -7.10 -2.33 -4.53
N ASP A 52 -8.12 -3.13 -4.86
CA ASP A 52 -9.47 -2.89 -4.36
C ASP A 52 -9.55 -2.99 -2.84
N TYR A 53 -8.86 -3.95 -2.24
CA TYR A 53 -8.81 -4.07 -0.79
C TYR A 53 -8.14 -2.85 -0.15
N LEU A 54 -7.03 -2.39 -0.75
CA LEU A 54 -6.32 -1.21 -0.25
C LEU A 54 -7.18 0.05 -0.32
N LEU A 55 -8.03 0.15 -1.34
CA LEU A 55 -8.93 1.29 -1.53
C LEU A 55 -10.24 1.16 -0.78
N GLY A 56 -10.45 0.04 -0.06
CA GLY A 56 -11.68 -0.18 0.70
C GLY A 56 -12.88 -0.56 -0.14
N ARG A 57 -12.66 -1.03 -1.38
CA ARG A 57 -13.76 -1.44 -2.27
C ARG A 57 -14.22 -2.86 -2.06
N THR A 58 -13.43 -3.65 -1.35
CA THR A 58 -13.77 -5.03 -1.02
C THR A 58 -13.23 -5.35 0.36
N ASP A 59 -13.88 -6.27 1.06
CA ASP A 59 -13.42 -6.78 2.35
C ASP A 59 -12.50 -8.00 2.19
N ASN A 60 -12.32 -8.49 0.98
CA ASN A 60 -11.50 -9.67 0.71
C ASN A 60 -10.04 -9.27 0.55
N PRO A 61 -9.14 -9.65 1.49
CA PRO A 61 -7.73 -9.28 1.41
C PRO A 61 -6.91 -10.14 0.46
N SER A 62 -7.50 -11.16 -0.15
CA SER A 62 -6.77 -12.05 -1.06
C SER A 62 -6.38 -11.31 -2.34
N PRO A 63 -5.21 -11.64 -2.94
CA PRO A 63 -4.82 -11.03 -4.20
C PRO A 63 -5.79 -11.43 -5.30
N PRO A 64 -5.89 -10.62 -6.38
CA PRO A 64 -6.76 -10.97 -7.49
C PRO A 64 -6.28 -12.25 -8.16
N ARG A 65 -7.21 -13.01 -8.71
CA ARG A 65 -6.88 -14.21 -9.47
C ARG A 65 -6.24 -13.82 -10.80
N ALA A 66 -5.20 -14.52 -11.15
CA ALA A 66 -4.54 -14.32 -12.44
C ALA A 66 -5.45 -14.80 -13.58
#